data_b156673b803e2dc7253d68114f6fff79
#
_entry.id   b156673b803e2dc7253d68114f6fff79
#
_cell.length_a   1.000
_cell.length_b   1.000
_cell.length_c   1.000
_cell.angle_alpha   90.00
_cell.angle_beta   90.00
_cell.angle_gamma   90.00
#
_symmetry.space_group_name_H-M   'P 1'
#
loop_
_entity.id
_entity.type
_entity.pdbx_description
1 polymer ?
#
loop_
_entity_poly.entity_id
_entity_poly.type
_entity_poly.pdbx_seq_one_letter_code
_entity_poly.pdbx_strand_id
1 'polypeptide(L)'
;WAIGQLTRSAWLDEGIFNDPIAAYTTSDVGYLYNQESGNDDDGSPMDSVYIESSDFDIGEGEEYQFVSEIIPDIKFTGSGGDQTINVVLKKRNYPGESLTTSSTTNCTSTTTKIQTRMRARQAVLRIESDDDGETSARSGVGFRVGATRMALQPNGKR
;
A
#
# COMPACT_ATOMS: atom_id res chain seq x y z
N TRP A 1 -13.14 -0.16 -6.24
CA TRP A 1 -12.24 -0.04 -7.38
C TRP A 1 -11.01 -0.90 -7.12
N ALA A 2 -10.63 -1.73 -8.08
CA ALA A 2 -9.38 -2.44 -8.09
C ALA A 2 -8.55 -1.95 -9.27
N ILE A 3 -7.31 -1.60 -9.02
CA ILE A 3 -6.34 -1.22 -10.05
C ILE A 3 -5.17 -2.18 -9.91
N GLY A 4 -4.86 -2.91 -10.98
CA GLY A 4 -3.76 -3.85 -11.02
C GLY A 4 -2.88 -3.63 -12.24
N GLN A 5 -1.67 -4.15 -12.18
CA GLN A 5 -0.71 -4.13 -13.29
C GLN A 5 -0.59 -5.50 -13.98
N LEU A 6 -1.49 -6.42 -13.66
CA LEU A 6 -1.47 -7.75 -14.27
C LEU A 6 -1.72 -7.66 -15.77
N THR A 7 -0.84 -8.23 -16.55
CA THR A 7 -0.95 -8.28 -18.00
C THR A 7 -1.89 -9.40 -18.39
N ARG A 8 -3.16 -9.07 -18.66
CA ARG A 8 -4.18 -10.02 -19.10
C ARG A 8 -4.82 -9.54 -20.40
N SER A 9 -4.97 -10.43 -21.37
CA SER A 9 -5.51 -10.10 -22.70
C SER A 9 -7.01 -10.32 -22.82
N ALA A 10 -7.57 -11.19 -22.03
CA ALA A 10 -9.00 -11.45 -21.96
C ALA A 10 -9.42 -11.85 -20.55
N TRP A 11 -10.66 -11.51 -20.20
CA TRP A 11 -11.22 -11.77 -18.88
C TRP A 11 -12.61 -12.37 -19.01
N LEU A 12 -12.89 -13.42 -18.25
CA LEU A 12 -14.20 -14.00 -18.07
C LEU A 12 -14.56 -13.90 -16.59
N ASP A 13 -15.59 -13.16 -16.29
CA ASP A 13 -16.12 -13.02 -14.94
C ASP A 13 -16.78 -14.31 -14.47
N GLU A 14 -17.20 -14.33 -13.21
CA GLU A 14 -17.90 -15.47 -12.60
C GLU A 14 -19.06 -15.95 -13.47
N GLY A 15 -19.09 -17.25 -13.72
CA GLY A 15 -20.11 -17.87 -14.56
C GLY A 15 -20.21 -19.37 -14.29
N ILE A 16 -19.78 -20.21 -15.22
CA ILE A 16 -19.74 -21.67 -15.06
C ILE A 16 -18.65 -22.10 -14.07
N PHE A 17 -17.60 -21.27 -13.95
CA PHE A 17 -16.49 -21.45 -13.02
C PHE A 17 -16.75 -20.63 -11.75
N ASN A 18 -16.30 -21.14 -10.62
CA ASN A 18 -16.47 -20.45 -9.34
C ASN A 18 -15.61 -19.18 -9.21
N ASP A 19 -14.47 -19.17 -9.89
CA ASP A 19 -13.52 -18.07 -9.88
C ASP A 19 -13.44 -17.41 -11.26
N PRO A 20 -13.19 -16.09 -11.34
CA PRO A 20 -12.94 -15.44 -12.61
C PRO A 20 -11.69 -16.02 -13.30
N ILE A 21 -11.72 -16.09 -14.61
CA ILE A 21 -10.60 -16.61 -15.42
C ILE A 21 -10.08 -15.53 -16.32
N ALA A 22 -8.76 -15.38 -16.38
CA ALA A 22 -8.11 -14.47 -17.30
C ALA A 22 -7.08 -15.17 -18.18
N ALA A 23 -7.02 -14.75 -19.45
CA ALA A 23 -6.02 -15.23 -20.38
C ALA A 23 -4.80 -14.31 -20.41
N TYR A 24 -3.65 -14.91 -20.53
CA TYR A 24 -2.38 -14.23 -20.77
C TYR A 24 -1.65 -14.94 -21.90
N THR A 25 -1.06 -14.18 -22.80
CA THR A 25 -0.33 -14.73 -23.95
C THR A 25 1.06 -14.12 -23.99
N THR A 26 2.07 -14.97 -24.00
CA THR A 26 3.43 -14.62 -24.43
C THR A 26 3.53 -14.85 -25.95
N SER A 27 4.70 -14.59 -26.55
CA SER A 27 4.92 -14.82 -27.99
C SER A 27 4.60 -16.25 -28.44
N ASP A 28 4.75 -17.24 -27.58
CA ASP A 28 4.69 -18.65 -27.96
C ASP A 28 3.73 -19.53 -27.12
N VAL A 29 3.23 -19.02 -25.99
CA VAL A 29 2.40 -19.80 -25.06
C VAL A 29 1.24 -18.97 -24.54
N GLY A 30 0.04 -19.57 -24.55
CA GLY A 30 -1.14 -19.02 -23.89
C GLY A 30 -1.36 -19.70 -22.53
N TYR A 31 -1.68 -18.90 -21.54
CA TYR A 31 -2.00 -19.35 -20.18
C TYR A 31 -3.41 -18.94 -19.80
N LEU A 32 -4.06 -19.76 -19.00
CA LEU A 32 -5.32 -19.43 -18.33
C LEU A 32 -5.06 -19.43 -16.84
N TYR A 33 -5.40 -18.33 -16.20
CA TYR A 33 -5.24 -18.16 -14.76
C TYR A 33 -6.60 -18.02 -14.08
N ASN A 34 -6.78 -18.72 -12.97
CA ASN A 34 -7.85 -18.42 -12.04
C ASN A 34 -7.48 -17.12 -11.33
N GLN A 35 -8.40 -16.16 -11.31
CA GLN A 35 -8.23 -14.90 -10.64
C GLN A 35 -8.94 -14.93 -9.28
N GLU A 36 -8.59 -13.98 -8.40
CA GLU A 36 -9.15 -13.89 -7.04
C GLU A 36 -8.93 -15.15 -6.18
N SER A 37 -7.97 -15.97 -6.57
CA SER A 37 -7.58 -17.20 -5.87
C SER A 37 -6.21 -17.01 -5.24
N GLY A 38 -6.15 -16.99 -3.89
CA GLY A 38 -4.90 -16.75 -3.17
C GLY A 38 -4.55 -15.26 -2.99
N ASN A 39 -3.28 -15.00 -2.67
CA ASN A 39 -2.74 -13.66 -2.40
C ASN A 39 -1.42 -13.42 -3.16
N ASP A 40 -1.23 -14.07 -4.28
CA ASP A 40 -0.01 -13.95 -5.08
C ASP A 40 -0.34 -13.97 -6.59
N ASP A 41 0.65 -13.70 -7.42
CA ASP A 41 0.61 -13.84 -8.87
C ASP A 41 1.42 -15.06 -9.28
N ASP A 42 0.74 -16.21 -9.39
CA ASP A 42 1.32 -17.50 -9.77
C ASP A 42 2.54 -17.90 -8.90
N GLY A 43 2.39 -17.78 -7.56
CA GLY A 43 3.43 -18.10 -6.59
C GLY A 43 4.45 -16.98 -6.36
N SER A 44 4.33 -15.87 -7.08
CA SER A 44 5.15 -14.66 -6.87
C SER A 44 4.36 -13.60 -6.11
N PRO A 45 4.99 -12.77 -5.28
CA PRO A 45 4.32 -11.63 -4.67
C PRO A 45 3.75 -10.70 -5.73
N MET A 46 2.58 -10.13 -5.48
CA MET A 46 2.05 -9.06 -6.33
C MET A 46 2.92 -7.81 -6.20
N ASP A 47 3.35 -7.28 -7.34
CA ASP A 47 4.14 -6.05 -7.39
C ASP A 47 3.27 -4.81 -7.16
N SER A 48 3.86 -3.82 -6.53
CA SER A 48 3.32 -2.46 -6.44
C SER A 48 1.91 -2.37 -5.84
N VAL A 49 1.59 -3.22 -4.86
CA VAL A 49 0.32 -3.14 -4.14
C VAL A 49 0.40 -2.04 -3.11
N TYR A 50 -0.38 -0.97 -3.31
CA TYR A 50 -0.43 0.13 -2.34
C TYR A 50 -1.78 0.83 -2.29
N ILE A 51 -2.00 1.53 -1.20
CA ILE A 51 -3.03 2.55 -1.04
C ILE A 51 -2.36 3.85 -0.60
N GLU A 52 -2.71 4.95 -1.24
CA GLU A 52 -2.13 6.27 -0.95
C GLU A 52 -3.26 7.27 -0.75
N SER A 53 -3.17 8.06 0.33
CA SER A 53 -4.14 9.12 0.60
C SER A 53 -3.95 10.29 -0.35
N SER A 54 -4.97 11.14 -0.50
CA SER A 54 -4.74 12.49 -0.98
C SER A 54 -3.88 13.27 0.02
N ASP A 55 -3.40 14.45 -0.40
CA ASP A 55 -2.77 15.38 0.52
C ASP A 55 -3.73 15.76 1.65
N PHE A 56 -3.23 15.79 2.85
CA PHE A 56 -3.94 16.33 4.00
C PHE A 56 -3.10 17.40 4.70
N ASP A 57 -3.77 18.37 5.27
CA ASP A 57 -3.19 19.48 6.00
C ASP A 57 -4.04 19.83 7.22
N ILE A 58 -3.59 20.79 8.01
CA ILE A 58 -4.32 21.34 9.15
C ILE A 58 -4.80 22.75 8.77
N GLY A 59 -6.09 23.02 9.03
CA GLY A 59 -6.70 24.30 8.72
C GLY A 59 -6.88 24.51 7.23
N GLU A 60 -6.45 25.66 6.72
CA GLU A 60 -6.55 26.05 5.31
C GLU A 60 -5.20 25.91 4.56
N GLY A 61 -4.28 25.08 5.07
CA GLY A 61 -2.96 24.86 4.47
C GLY A 61 -1.92 25.95 4.78
N GLU A 62 -2.25 26.91 5.65
CA GLU A 62 -1.31 27.96 6.08
C GLU A 62 -0.33 27.46 7.13
N GLU A 63 -0.71 26.47 7.91
CA GLU A 63 0.05 26.01 9.05
C GLU A 63 0.96 24.84 8.71
N TYR A 64 2.12 24.80 9.37
CA TYR A 64 2.88 23.57 9.41
C TYR A 64 2.23 22.60 10.39
N GLN A 65 2.12 21.37 9.99
CA GLN A 65 1.74 20.25 10.83
C GLN A 65 2.96 19.45 11.27
N PHE A 66 2.92 18.96 12.48
CA PHE A 66 3.88 18.01 13.00
C PHE A 66 3.20 16.65 13.22
N VAL A 67 3.72 15.62 12.57
CA VAL A 67 3.26 14.26 12.76
C VAL A 67 4.24 13.55 13.67
N SER A 68 3.78 13.14 14.84
CA SER A 68 4.61 12.49 15.86
C SER A 68 4.41 10.98 15.96
N GLU A 69 3.22 10.50 15.63
CA GLU A 69 2.87 9.10 15.80
C GLU A 69 1.84 8.67 14.76
N ILE A 70 1.95 7.44 14.29
CA ILE A 70 0.95 6.76 13.45
C ILE A 70 0.56 5.47 14.18
N ILE A 71 -0.74 5.23 14.32
CA ILE A 71 -1.30 3.98 14.82
C ILE A 71 -1.87 3.26 13.61
N PRO A 72 -1.16 2.26 13.09
CA PRO A 72 -1.66 1.47 11.97
C PRO A 72 -2.81 0.58 12.44
N ASP A 73 -3.83 0.44 11.59
CA ASP A 73 -4.90 -0.53 11.78
C ASP A 73 -4.82 -1.51 10.63
N ILE A 74 -3.97 -2.51 10.79
CA ILE A 74 -3.64 -3.46 9.75
C ILE A 74 -3.82 -4.87 10.25
N LYS A 75 -4.51 -5.68 9.45
CA LYS A 75 -4.68 -7.10 9.70
C LYS A 75 -4.10 -7.89 8.54
N PHE A 76 -3.14 -8.73 8.82
CA PHE A 76 -2.60 -9.67 7.85
C PHE A 76 -3.50 -10.89 7.68
N THR A 77 -3.51 -11.43 6.48
CA THR A 77 -4.22 -12.64 6.06
C THR A 77 -3.32 -13.49 5.20
N GLY A 78 -3.67 -14.77 5.04
CA GLY A 78 -2.83 -15.71 4.31
C GLY A 78 -1.84 -16.45 5.20
N SER A 79 -1.07 -17.33 4.60
CA SER A 79 -0.14 -18.25 5.28
C SER A 79 1.33 -18.03 4.87
N GLY A 80 1.63 -16.97 4.18
CA GLY A 80 3.00 -16.63 3.76
C GLY A 80 3.91 -16.26 4.95
N GLY A 81 5.23 -16.28 4.71
CA GLY A 81 6.25 -16.14 5.74
C GLY A 81 6.28 -14.76 6.42
N ASP A 82 6.76 -13.73 5.75
CA ASP A 82 6.94 -12.41 6.35
C ASP A 82 5.71 -11.50 6.17
N GLN A 83 4.92 -11.40 7.23
CA GLN A 83 3.78 -10.49 7.30
C GLN A 83 4.27 -9.06 7.58
N THR A 84 4.84 -8.43 6.57
CA THR A 84 5.40 -7.08 6.65
C THR A 84 4.87 -6.22 5.53
N ILE A 85 4.59 -4.97 5.86
CA ILE A 85 4.23 -3.91 4.89
C ILE A 85 4.98 -2.64 5.23
N ASN A 86 5.10 -1.74 4.27
CA ASN A 86 5.68 -0.42 4.47
C ASN A 86 4.60 0.62 4.73
N VAL A 87 4.78 1.38 5.80
CA VAL A 87 4.04 2.61 6.06
C VAL A 87 4.95 3.77 5.69
N VAL A 88 4.61 4.48 4.63
CA VAL A 88 5.40 5.57 4.06
C VAL A 88 4.70 6.90 4.30
N LEU A 89 5.40 7.82 4.92
CA LEU A 89 4.93 9.19 5.12
C LEU A 89 5.68 10.11 4.16
N LYS A 90 4.94 10.73 3.25
CA LYS A 90 5.45 11.70 2.28
C LYS A 90 5.03 13.11 2.67
N LYS A 91 5.77 14.10 2.20
CA LYS A 91 5.54 15.51 2.54
C LYS A 91 5.84 16.43 1.37
N ARG A 92 5.19 17.60 1.39
CA ARG A 92 5.55 18.79 0.60
C ARG A 92 5.20 20.07 1.36
N ASN A 93 5.80 21.17 0.98
CA ASN A 93 5.58 22.47 1.65
C ASN A 93 4.75 23.44 0.82
N TYR A 94 4.60 23.19 -0.48
CA TYR A 94 3.85 24.05 -1.39
C TYR A 94 2.99 23.20 -2.32
N PRO A 95 1.78 23.68 -2.67
CA PRO A 95 0.98 23.04 -3.71
C PRO A 95 1.76 22.97 -5.04
N GLY A 96 1.75 21.79 -5.68
CA GLY A 96 2.49 21.56 -6.91
C GLY A 96 3.98 21.19 -6.73
N GLU A 97 4.53 21.26 -5.53
CA GLU A 97 5.84 20.70 -5.24
C GLU A 97 5.80 19.18 -5.29
N SER A 98 6.87 18.58 -5.77
CA SER A 98 7.00 17.12 -5.77
C SER A 98 6.99 16.57 -4.34
N LEU A 99 6.23 15.49 -4.13
CA LEU A 99 6.22 14.79 -2.85
C LEU A 99 7.60 14.19 -2.56
N THR A 100 8.07 14.37 -1.34
CA THR A 100 9.31 13.76 -0.84
C THR A 100 9.00 12.79 0.29
N THR A 101 9.62 11.61 0.29
CA THR A 101 9.49 10.66 1.38
C THR A 101 10.16 11.22 2.65
N SER A 102 9.40 11.28 3.72
CA SER A 102 9.88 11.70 5.04
C SER A 102 10.34 10.51 5.87
N SER A 103 9.58 9.44 5.85
CA SER A 103 9.92 8.18 6.53
C SER A 103 9.26 6.99 5.84
N THR A 104 9.95 5.86 5.88
CA THR A 104 9.43 4.54 5.57
C THR A 104 9.66 3.67 6.78
N THR A 105 8.62 2.99 7.24
CA THR A 105 8.70 2.14 8.43
C THR A 105 8.00 0.81 8.15
N ASN A 106 8.71 -0.26 8.39
CA ASN A 106 8.15 -1.60 8.28
C ASN A 106 7.16 -1.83 9.42
N CYS A 107 5.99 -2.33 9.06
CA CYS A 107 4.90 -2.63 9.97
C CYS A 107 4.59 -4.12 9.90
N THR A 108 4.62 -4.77 11.04
CA THR A 108 4.31 -6.20 11.20
C THR A 108 3.00 -6.38 11.97
N SER A 109 2.56 -7.62 12.12
CA SER A 109 1.36 -7.95 12.90
C SER A 109 1.45 -7.55 14.40
N THR A 110 2.65 -7.30 14.91
CA THR A 110 2.89 -6.88 16.30
C THR A 110 3.10 -5.38 16.46
N THR A 111 3.15 -4.62 15.35
CA THR A 111 3.37 -3.17 15.39
C THR A 111 2.11 -2.47 15.87
N THR A 112 2.16 -1.94 17.09
CA THR A 112 1.03 -1.19 17.69
C THR A 112 1.05 0.28 17.35
N LYS A 113 2.25 0.86 17.15
CA LYS A 113 2.44 2.26 16.80
C LYS A 113 3.80 2.51 16.16
N ILE A 114 3.84 3.53 15.33
CA ILE A 114 5.02 4.00 14.62
C ILE A 114 5.32 5.42 15.12
N GLN A 115 6.52 5.63 15.64
CA GLN A 115 6.99 6.94 16.01
C GLN A 115 7.63 7.62 14.80
N THR A 116 7.23 8.86 14.53
CA THR A 116 7.76 9.64 13.43
C THR A 116 8.02 11.09 13.83
N ARG A 117 8.74 11.83 13.00
CA ARG A 117 9.05 13.25 13.25
C ARG A 117 8.99 14.02 11.92
N MET A 118 7.79 14.17 11.41
CA MET A 118 7.61 14.91 10.18
C MET A 118 7.04 16.29 10.45
N ARG A 119 7.63 17.31 9.84
CA ARG A 119 7.10 18.66 9.79
C ARG A 119 6.92 19.08 8.34
N ALA A 120 5.70 19.43 7.96
CA ALA A 120 5.37 19.89 6.62
C ALA A 120 4.03 20.63 6.60
N ARG A 121 3.69 21.29 5.51
CA ARG A 121 2.35 21.85 5.30
C ARG A 121 1.37 20.78 4.85
N GLN A 122 1.78 19.96 3.92
CA GLN A 122 0.96 18.88 3.39
C GLN A 122 1.67 17.56 3.58
N ALA A 123 0.89 16.55 3.90
CA ALA A 123 1.35 15.19 4.09
C ALA A 123 0.51 14.21 3.28
N VAL A 124 1.11 13.08 2.95
CA VAL A 124 0.49 11.95 2.29
C VAL A 124 0.89 10.70 3.04
N LEU A 125 -0.07 9.86 3.36
CA LEU A 125 0.16 8.54 3.91
C LEU A 125 0.02 7.50 2.80
N ARG A 126 1.03 6.68 2.64
CA ARG A 126 1.01 5.53 1.75
C ARG A 126 1.29 4.26 2.54
N ILE A 127 0.51 3.24 2.29
CA ILE A 127 0.69 1.90 2.83
C ILE A 127 0.88 0.99 1.63
N GLU A 128 1.99 0.28 1.59
CA GLU A 128 2.36 -0.55 0.45
C GLU A 128 2.93 -1.90 0.89
N SER A 129 2.82 -2.88 -0.01
CA SER A 129 3.56 -4.12 0.17
C SER A 129 5.04 -3.80 0.26
N ASP A 130 5.72 -4.45 1.18
CA ASP A 130 7.16 -4.29 1.30
C ASP A 130 7.84 -4.96 0.11
N ASP A 131 8.63 -4.21 -0.64
CA ASP A 131 9.39 -4.69 -1.80
C ASP A 131 10.87 -4.58 -1.48
N ASP A 132 11.39 -5.51 -0.66
CA ASP A 132 12.82 -5.57 -0.31
C ASP A 132 13.64 -6.46 -1.24
N GLY A 133 13.02 -6.94 -2.34
CA GLY A 133 13.66 -7.84 -3.30
C GLY A 133 13.69 -9.32 -2.89
N GLU A 134 13.18 -9.66 -1.71
CA GLU A 134 13.04 -11.05 -1.23
C GLU A 134 11.70 -11.63 -1.71
N THR A 135 11.64 -12.07 -2.95
CA THR A 135 10.42 -12.44 -3.66
C THR A 135 9.66 -13.64 -3.09
N SER A 136 10.32 -14.57 -2.40
CA SER A 136 9.67 -15.81 -1.95
C SER A 136 9.00 -15.73 -0.57
N ALA A 137 9.45 -14.82 0.30
CA ALA A 137 8.98 -14.75 1.69
C ALA A 137 7.59 -14.12 1.82
N ARG A 138 7.10 -13.43 0.80
CA ARG A 138 5.83 -12.67 0.82
C ARG A 138 4.73 -13.26 -0.03
N SER A 139 5.05 -14.26 -0.83
CA SER A 139 4.04 -14.98 -1.59
C SER A 139 2.98 -15.54 -0.62
N GLY A 140 1.73 -15.33 -0.94
CA GLY A 140 0.61 -15.78 -0.13
C GLY A 140 0.25 -14.87 1.07
N VAL A 141 0.89 -13.72 1.24
CA VAL A 141 0.55 -12.73 2.27
C VAL A 141 -0.45 -11.71 1.73
N GLY A 142 -1.59 -11.62 2.37
CA GLY A 142 -2.55 -10.53 2.14
C GLY A 142 -2.64 -9.61 3.36
N PHE A 143 -3.15 -8.41 3.17
CA PHE A 143 -3.42 -7.51 4.28
C PHE A 143 -4.69 -6.68 4.07
N ARG A 144 -5.29 -6.29 5.16
CA ARG A 144 -6.41 -5.34 5.19
C ARG A 144 -6.00 -4.11 5.97
N VAL A 145 -6.32 -2.96 5.43
CA VAL A 145 -6.11 -1.66 6.08
C VAL A 145 -7.44 -1.19 6.64
N GLY A 146 -7.48 -0.93 7.93
CA GLY A 146 -8.61 -0.33 8.63
C GLY A 146 -8.43 1.19 8.80
N ALA A 147 -8.89 1.71 9.93
CA ALA A 147 -8.84 3.14 10.24
C ALA A 147 -7.49 3.54 10.86
N THR A 148 -6.50 3.82 10.03
CA THR A 148 -5.22 4.36 10.50
C THR A 148 -5.42 5.71 11.19
N ARG A 149 -4.79 5.90 12.35
CA ARG A 149 -4.85 7.14 13.14
C ARG A 149 -3.49 7.78 13.19
N MET A 150 -3.47 9.12 13.19
CA MET A 150 -2.23 9.90 13.29
C MET A 150 -2.36 10.98 14.35
N ALA A 151 -1.29 11.18 15.09
CA ALA A 151 -1.17 12.31 16.01
C ALA A 151 -0.62 13.52 15.25
N LEU A 152 -1.50 14.47 14.97
CA LEU A 152 -1.21 15.71 14.25
C LEU A 152 -1.23 16.89 15.22
N GLN A 153 -0.26 17.77 15.12
CA GLN A 153 -0.18 19.00 15.92
C GLN A 153 0.18 20.19 15.02
N PRO A 154 -0.47 21.35 15.20
CA PRO A 154 -0.02 22.59 14.58
C PRO A 154 1.40 22.93 15.02
N ASN A 155 2.25 23.32 14.09
CA ASN A 155 3.66 23.62 14.36
C ASN A 155 4.09 24.96 13.73
N GLY A 156 3.28 25.97 13.94
CA GLY A 156 3.55 27.35 13.55
C GLY A 156 3.12 27.70 12.14
N LYS A 157 3.01 29.00 11.92
CA LYS A 157 2.78 29.65 10.62
C LYS A 157 4.09 30.20 10.07
N ARG A 158 4.12 30.40 8.77
CA ARG A 158 5.22 31.13 8.12
C ARG A 158 4.70 32.42 7.54
#